data_4f178040828081e527243716cd1dbffd
#
_entry.id   4f178040828081e527243716cd1dbffd
#
_cell.length_a   1.000
_cell.length_b   1.000
_cell.length_c   1.000
_cell.angle_alpha   90.00
_cell.angle_beta   90.00
_cell.angle_gamma   90.00
#
_symmetry.space_group_name_H-M   'P 1'
#
loop_
_entity.id
_entity.type
_entity.pdbx_description
1 polymer ?
#
loop_
_entity_poly.entity_id
_entity_poly.type
_entity_poly.pdbx_seq_one_letter_code
_entity_poly.pdbx_strand_id
1 'polypeptide(L)'
;ALENAPTPKPVMNVGQEKIVGKDAFGALSASLAKINPTIKKLADQNLKDQADKDFEQGKAEINGMTLDEAREAHKKGFPDIFNGWARYGAYKQYAVNSVEDFNAQFKNDYYAKRNEAGYNWQDHYNQESEKYLVDKAGDEFFNSAYNDGATKLRQWLNVQEFEKQQDDLNYKVFGNATLSLQNLPNKVEEQLEIDFYEQNDVRFLGTQYKEKKAEFFRNNMSKYFKDMFYDMKDNRNPALSLKDFDEILINSAEQHAKLDGRFSREYIELLTSNRPD
;
A
#
# COMPACT_ATOMS: atom_id res chain seq x y z
N ALA A 1 16.13 -19.04 -37.29
CA ALA A 1 15.26 -18.41 -36.26
C ALA A 1 14.89 -19.37 -35.11
N LEU A 2 14.93 -20.71 -35.33
CA LEU A 2 14.69 -21.69 -34.26
C LEU A 2 15.90 -21.94 -33.35
N GLU A 3 17.09 -21.46 -33.76
CA GLU A 3 18.31 -21.59 -32.95
C GLU A 3 18.30 -20.76 -31.66
N ASN A 4 17.42 -19.77 -31.55
CA ASN A 4 17.29 -18.90 -30.36
C ASN A 4 16.07 -19.24 -29.49
N ALA A 5 15.32 -20.30 -29.83
CA ALA A 5 14.31 -20.77 -28.87
C ALA A 5 15.02 -21.36 -27.64
N PRO A 6 14.70 -20.94 -26.43
CA PRO A 6 15.34 -21.47 -25.24
C PRO A 6 15.13 -22.99 -25.22
N THR A 7 16.23 -23.74 -25.34
CA THR A 7 16.20 -25.17 -25.07
C THR A 7 15.96 -25.32 -23.57
N PRO A 8 14.87 -25.92 -23.13
CA PRO A 8 14.69 -26.19 -21.70
C PRO A 8 15.86 -27.06 -21.25
N LYS A 9 16.72 -26.47 -20.41
CA LYS A 9 17.71 -27.29 -19.69
C LYS A 9 16.92 -28.15 -18.74
N PRO A 10 17.15 -29.46 -18.72
CA PRO A 10 16.44 -30.32 -17.79
C PRO A 10 16.78 -29.88 -16.38
N VAL A 11 15.79 -29.35 -15.71
CA VAL A 11 15.85 -29.14 -14.28
C VAL A 11 15.63 -30.50 -13.65
N MET A 12 16.69 -31.03 -13.04
CA MET A 12 16.73 -32.32 -12.34
C MET A 12 16.28 -33.54 -13.17
N ASN A 13 17.22 -34.40 -13.52
CA ASN A 13 17.09 -35.84 -13.87
C ASN A 13 15.76 -36.35 -14.44
N VAL A 14 15.05 -35.51 -15.15
CA VAL A 14 14.01 -35.96 -16.08
C VAL A 14 14.84 -36.52 -17.24
N GLY A 15 14.87 -37.82 -17.38
CA GLY A 15 15.61 -38.49 -18.42
C GLY A 15 15.48 -37.75 -19.73
N GLN A 16 16.58 -37.65 -20.47
CA GLN A 16 16.65 -37.01 -21.78
C GLN A 16 15.62 -37.62 -22.74
N GLU A 17 14.35 -37.37 -22.50
CA GLU A 17 13.35 -37.56 -23.56
C GLU A 17 13.65 -36.49 -24.60
N LYS A 18 14.31 -36.90 -25.68
CA LYS A 18 14.41 -36.12 -26.88
C LYS A 18 13.04 -35.55 -27.19
N ILE A 19 13.02 -34.22 -27.39
CA ILE A 19 11.83 -33.56 -27.95
C ILE A 19 11.65 -34.14 -29.36
N VAL A 20 10.90 -35.23 -29.42
CA VAL A 20 10.78 -36.10 -30.62
C VAL A 20 10.26 -35.34 -31.85
N GLY A 21 9.63 -34.19 -31.66
CA GLY A 21 9.16 -33.37 -32.77
C GLY A 21 10.21 -32.46 -33.41
N LYS A 22 11.17 -31.92 -32.64
CA LYS A 22 12.09 -30.90 -33.14
C LYS A 22 13.08 -31.42 -34.18
N ASP A 23 13.64 -32.61 -33.97
CA ASP A 23 14.65 -33.18 -34.84
C ASP A 23 14.00 -33.69 -36.17
N ALA A 24 12.83 -34.28 -36.08
CA ALA A 24 12.10 -34.75 -37.28
C ALA A 24 11.63 -33.58 -38.15
N PHE A 25 11.09 -32.53 -37.54
CA PHE A 25 10.66 -31.32 -38.25
C PHE A 25 11.86 -30.48 -38.75
N GLY A 26 12.91 -30.39 -37.98
CA GLY A 26 14.16 -29.74 -38.36
C GLY A 26 14.79 -30.42 -39.59
N ALA A 27 14.81 -31.76 -39.61
CA ALA A 27 15.27 -32.53 -40.76
C ALA A 27 14.36 -32.36 -41.98
N LEU A 28 13.04 -32.32 -41.77
CA LEU A 28 12.06 -32.05 -42.85
C LEU A 28 12.21 -30.62 -43.39
N SER A 29 12.29 -29.63 -42.52
CA SER A 29 12.54 -28.23 -42.86
C SER A 29 13.84 -28.06 -43.66
N ALA A 30 14.92 -28.68 -43.22
CA ALA A 30 16.21 -28.64 -43.90
C ALA A 30 16.19 -29.33 -45.27
N SER A 31 15.44 -30.42 -45.45
CA SER A 31 15.28 -31.09 -46.74
C SER A 31 14.43 -30.27 -47.70
N LEU A 32 13.35 -29.67 -47.22
CA LEU A 32 12.47 -28.80 -48.03
C LEU A 32 13.17 -27.51 -48.46
N ALA A 33 14.06 -26.96 -47.58
CA ALA A 33 14.82 -25.76 -47.89
C ALA A 33 15.82 -25.90 -49.05
N LYS A 34 16.26 -27.12 -49.31
CA LYS A 34 17.08 -27.41 -50.51
C LYS A 34 16.30 -27.26 -51.80
N ILE A 35 14.98 -27.36 -51.74
CA ILE A 35 14.10 -27.33 -52.88
C ILE A 35 13.54 -25.92 -53.09
N ASN A 36 13.15 -25.23 -52.03
CA ASN A 36 12.57 -23.88 -52.15
C ASN A 36 12.71 -23.10 -50.83
N PRO A 37 13.42 -21.94 -50.82
CA PRO A 37 13.59 -21.10 -49.65
C PRO A 37 12.28 -20.62 -48.98
N THR A 38 11.22 -20.46 -49.78
CA THR A 38 9.89 -20.05 -49.29
C THR A 38 9.24 -21.17 -48.48
N ILE A 39 9.41 -22.44 -48.92
CA ILE A 39 8.90 -23.61 -48.20
C ILE A 39 9.64 -23.78 -46.87
N LYS A 40 10.97 -23.53 -46.84
CA LYS A 40 11.73 -23.52 -45.57
C LYS A 40 11.15 -22.49 -44.58
N LYS A 41 10.93 -21.26 -45.03
CA LYS A 41 10.39 -20.18 -44.19
C LYS A 41 9.01 -20.53 -43.64
N LEU A 42 8.13 -21.13 -44.45
CA LEU A 42 6.83 -21.63 -44.05
C LEU A 42 6.91 -22.78 -43.03
N ALA A 43 7.85 -23.74 -43.27
CA ALA A 43 8.06 -24.85 -42.33
C ALA A 43 8.61 -24.35 -40.99
N ASP A 44 9.57 -23.43 -40.97
CA ASP A 44 10.10 -22.80 -39.76
C ASP A 44 9.02 -22.03 -39.02
N GLN A 45 8.14 -21.31 -39.71
CA GLN A 45 7.03 -20.59 -39.11
C GLN A 45 6.01 -21.55 -38.46
N ASN A 46 5.62 -22.62 -39.18
CA ASN A 46 4.69 -23.63 -38.66
C ASN A 46 5.25 -24.36 -37.44
N LEU A 47 6.57 -24.64 -37.41
CA LEU A 47 7.22 -25.22 -36.25
C LEU A 47 7.19 -24.30 -35.05
N LYS A 48 7.41 -23.00 -35.26
CA LYS A 48 7.34 -21.99 -34.22
C LYS A 48 5.91 -21.87 -33.69
N ASP A 49 4.94 -21.75 -34.60
CA ASP A 49 3.53 -21.62 -34.21
C ASP A 49 3.03 -22.84 -33.44
N GLN A 50 3.51 -24.05 -33.77
CA GLN A 50 3.21 -25.26 -33.02
C GLN A 50 3.87 -25.26 -31.63
N ALA A 51 5.13 -24.86 -31.54
CA ALA A 51 5.83 -24.75 -30.27
C ALA A 51 5.17 -23.74 -29.33
N ASP A 52 4.73 -22.59 -29.87
CA ASP A 52 4.01 -21.56 -29.09
C ASP A 52 2.65 -22.09 -28.61
N LYS A 53 1.90 -22.83 -29.44
CA LYS A 53 0.64 -23.46 -29.03
C LYS A 53 0.84 -24.50 -27.94
N ASP A 54 1.81 -25.38 -28.10
CA ASP A 54 2.12 -26.42 -27.12
C ASP A 54 2.54 -25.79 -25.78
N PHE A 55 3.35 -24.74 -25.85
CA PHE A 55 3.75 -23.96 -24.64
C PHE A 55 2.54 -23.36 -23.92
N GLU A 56 1.64 -22.68 -24.64
CA GLU A 56 0.43 -22.10 -24.03
C GLU A 56 -0.54 -23.18 -23.54
N GLN A 57 -0.61 -24.33 -24.19
CA GLN A 57 -1.37 -25.48 -23.70
C GLN A 57 -0.84 -25.94 -22.33
N GLY A 58 0.47 -26.10 -22.17
CA GLY A 58 1.07 -26.49 -20.89
C GLY A 58 0.78 -25.51 -19.77
N LYS A 59 0.79 -24.21 -20.07
CA LYS A 59 0.37 -23.18 -19.11
C LYS A 59 -1.11 -23.32 -18.73
N ALA A 60 -1.97 -23.55 -19.72
CA ALA A 60 -3.40 -23.71 -19.49
C ALA A 60 -3.71 -24.93 -18.62
N GLU A 61 -3.01 -26.04 -18.81
CA GLU A 61 -3.16 -27.25 -17.97
C GLU A 61 -2.85 -26.96 -16.49
N ILE A 62 -1.78 -26.21 -16.22
CA ILE A 62 -1.44 -25.82 -14.82
C ILE A 62 -2.47 -24.85 -14.24
N ASN A 63 -2.97 -23.90 -15.01
CA ASN A 63 -4.00 -22.98 -14.55
C ASN A 63 -5.35 -23.67 -14.26
N GLY A 64 -5.58 -24.85 -14.81
CA GLY A 64 -6.74 -25.69 -14.52
C GLY A 64 -6.58 -26.53 -13.25
N MET A 65 -5.39 -26.60 -12.65
CA MET A 65 -5.10 -27.34 -11.44
C MET A 65 -5.17 -26.46 -10.21
N THR A 66 -5.46 -27.05 -9.05
CA THR A 66 -5.17 -26.40 -7.76
C THR A 66 -3.65 -26.33 -7.55
N LEU A 67 -3.18 -25.41 -6.69
CA LEU A 67 -1.76 -25.29 -6.42
C LEU A 67 -1.15 -26.58 -5.85
N ASP A 68 -1.90 -27.32 -5.04
CA ASP A 68 -1.43 -28.60 -4.47
C ASP A 68 -1.33 -29.70 -5.53
N GLU A 69 -2.29 -29.81 -6.44
CA GLU A 69 -2.23 -30.74 -7.59
C GLU A 69 -1.04 -30.40 -8.49
N ALA A 70 -0.85 -29.12 -8.81
CA ALA A 70 0.27 -28.64 -9.61
C ALA A 70 1.62 -28.92 -8.92
N ARG A 71 1.69 -28.77 -7.59
CA ARG A 71 2.88 -29.10 -6.78
C ARG A 71 3.24 -30.58 -6.85
N GLU A 72 2.25 -31.44 -6.71
CA GLU A 72 2.47 -32.90 -6.80
C GLU A 72 2.85 -33.32 -8.23
N ALA A 73 2.22 -32.72 -9.26
CA ALA A 73 2.57 -32.96 -10.64
C ALA A 73 4.02 -32.47 -10.95
N HIS A 74 4.40 -31.31 -10.41
CA HIS A 74 5.75 -30.74 -10.53
C HIS A 74 6.81 -31.68 -9.93
N LYS A 75 6.59 -32.21 -8.70
CA LYS A 75 7.50 -33.15 -8.06
C LYS A 75 7.77 -34.39 -8.90
N LYS A 76 6.80 -34.82 -9.70
CA LYS A 76 6.87 -35.95 -10.60
C LYS A 76 7.37 -35.57 -12.01
N GLY A 77 7.67 -34.30 -12.26
CA GLY A 77 8.12 -33.80 -13.55
C GLY A 77 7.02 -33.68 -14.60
N PHE A 78 5.77 -33.46 -14.22
CA PHE A 78 4.61 -33.37 -15.08
C PHE A 78 4.47 -34.58 -16.01
N PRO A 79 4.29 -35.79 -15.48
CA PRO A 79 4.34 -37.04 -16.26
C PRO A 79 3.24 -37.13 -17.33
N ASP A 80 2.11 -36.49 -17.09
CA ASP A 80 0.95 -36.49 -17.99
C ASP A 80 1.10 -35.49 -19.15
N ILE A 81 2.10 -34.65 -19.12
CA ILE A 81 2.40 -33.69 -20.19
C ILE A 81 3.54 -34.22 -21.05
N PHE A 82 3.19 -34.84 -22.17
CA PHE A 82 4.16 -35.56 -23.03
C PHE A 82 4.99 -34.66 -23.93
N ASN A 83 4.47 -33.50 -24.34
CA ASN A 83 5.16 -32.58 -25.21
C ASN A 83 6.18 -31.72 -24.44
N GLY A 84 7.40 -31.62 -24.95
CA GLY A 84 8.49 -30.87 -24.29
C GLY A 84 8.21 -29.37 -24.16
N TRP A 85 7.57 -28.75 -25.14
CA TRP A 85 7.20 -27.34 -25.08
C TRP A 85 6.03 -27.11 -24.10
N ALA A 86 5.04 -27.99 -24.09
CA ALA A 86 3.96 -27.94 -23.11
C ALA A 86 4.50 -28.13 -21.69
N ARG A 87 5.43 -29.08 -21.49
CA ARG A 87 6.10 -29.29 -20.20
C ARG A 87 6.87 -28.05 -19.74
N TYR A 88 7.58 -27.39 -20.66
CA TYR A 88 8.26 -26.13 -20.38
C TYR A 88 7.27 -25.01 -19.96
N GLY A 89 6.14 -24.90 -20.66
CA GLY A 89 5.06 -23.99 -20.29
C GLY A 89 4.49 -24.29 -18.90
N ALA A 90 4.29 -25.57 -18.60
CA ALA A 90 3.82 -26.04 -17.30
C ALA A 90 4.78 -25.65 -16.16
N TYR A 91 6.09 -25.91 -16.30
CA TYR A 91 7.09 -25.51 -15.30
C TYR A 91 7.08 -24.00 -15.05
N LYS A 92 7.07 -23.22 -16.13
CA LYS A 92 7.04 -21.76 -16.02
C LYS A 92 5.79 -21.26 -15.30
N GLN A 93 4.62 -21.80 -15.67
CA GLN A 93 3.35 -21.38 -15.07
C GLN A 93 3.26 -21.79 -13.60
N TYR A 94 3.72 -23.01 -13.26
CA TYR A 94 3.77 -23.45 -11.87
C TYR A 94 4.65 -22.53 -11.02
N ALA A 95 5.81 -22.13 -11.52
CA ALA A 95 6.69 -21.19 -10.80
C ALA A 95 5.99 -19.84 -10.57
N VAL A 96 5.30 -19.29 -11.60
CA VAL A 96 4.53 -18.05 -11.46
C VAL A 96 3.42 -18.18 -10.42
N ASN A 97 2.59 -19.22 -10.53
CA ASN A 97 1.47 -19.45 -9.59
C ASN A 97 1.96 -19.63 -8.15
N SER A 98 3.07 -20.34 -7.96
CA SER A 98 3.67 -20.54 -6.63
C SER A 98 4.21 -19.23 -6.03
N VAL A 99 4.79 -18.34 -6.83
CA VAL A 99 5.26 -17.02 -6.38
C VAL A 99 4.08 -16.09 -6.09
N GLU A 100 3.04 -16.15 -6.90
CA GLU A 100 1.81 -15.36 -6.67
C GLU A 100 1.13 -15.77 -5.35
N ASP A 101 1.08 -17.08 -5.06
CA ASP A 101 0.56 -17.59 -3.79
C ASP A 101 1.41 -17.13 -2.59
N PHE A 102 2.74 -17.23 -2.69
CA PHE A 102 3.66 -16.70 -1.68
C PHE A 102 3.40 -15.20 -1.44
N ASN A 103 3.29 -14.42 -2.50
CA ASN A 103 3.03 -12.98 -2.39
C ASN A 103 1.65 -12.69 -1.77
N ALA A 104 0.63 -13.47 -2.09
CA ALA A 104 -0.70 -13.33 -1.49
C ALA A 104 -0.69 -13.66 0.01
N GLN A 105 -0.01 -14.74 0.41
CA GLN A 105 0.15 -15.08 1.82
C GLN A 105 0.92 -14.00 2.57
N PHE A 106 2.03 -13.49 2.01
CA PHE A 106 2.79 -12.40 2.61
C PHE A 106 1.96 -11.12 2.79
N LYS A 107 1.13 -10.76 1.82
CA LYS A 107 0.23 -9.59 1.94
C LYS A 107 -0.75 -9.76 3.10
N ASN A 108 -1.33 -10.95 3.27
CA ASN A 108 -2.21 -11.23 4.39
C ASN A 108 -1.48 -11.10 5.73
N ASP A 109 -0.28 -11.66 5.84
CA ASP A 109 0.56 -11.56 7.03
C ASP A 109 0.98 -10.12 7.32
N TYR A 110 1.31 -9.34 6.28
CA TYR A 110 1.59 -7.92 6.41
C TYR A 110 0.40 -7.16 7.00
N TYR A 111 -0.81 -7.36 6.49
CA TYR A 111 -1.99 -6.68 7.03
C TYR A 111 -2.28 -7.08 8.49
N ALA A 112 -2.04 -8.34 8.85
CA ALA A 112 -2.21 -8.79 10.22
C ALA A 112 -1.22 -8.14 11.19
N LYS A 113 0.03 -7.92 10.76
CA LYS A 113 1.15 -7.51 11.62
C LYS A 113 1.55 -6.03 11.51
N ARG A 114 1.13 -5.31 10.46
CA ARG A 114 1.63 -3.96 10.14
C ARG A 114 1.46 -2.92 11.25
N ASN A 115 0.56 -3.16 12.19
CA ASN A 115 0.29 -2.27 13.32
C ASN A 115 0.95 -2.73 14.63
N GLU A 116 1.68 -3.84 14.63
CA GLU A 116 2.41 -4.30 15.80
C GLU A 116 3.61 -3.39 16.09
N ALA A 117 3.88 -3.14 17.36
CA ALA A 117 5.00 -2.30 17.76
C ALA A 117 6.34 -2.94 17.33
N GLY A 118 7.15 -2.18 16.58
CA GLY A 118 8.46 -2.65 16.09
C GLY A 118 8.41 -3.54 14.87
N TYR A 119 7.25 -3.75 14.26
CA TYR A 119 7.16 -4.51 13.01
C TYR A 119 7.93 -3.83 11.88
N ASN A 120 8.80 -4.59 11.22
CA ASN A 120 9.56 -4.19 10.05
C ASN A 120 9.24 -5.16 8.90
N TRP A 121 8.58 -4.68 7.86
CA TRP A 121 8.16 -5.53 6.75
C TRP A 121 9.35 -6.05 5.92
N GLN A 122 10.47 -5.30 5.82
CA GLN A 122 11.65 -5.75 5.09
C GLN A 122 12.28 -6.98 5.76
N ASP A 123 12.45 -6.94 7.07
CA ASP A 123 12.99 -8.06 7.84
C ASP A 123 12.06 -9.29 7.76
N HIS A 124 10.75 -9.07 7.90
CA HIS A 124 9.75 -10.11 7.77
C HIS A 124 9.76 -10.72 6.35
N TYR A 125 9.80 -9.87 5.31
CA TYR A 125 9.87 -10.33 3.93
C TYR A 125 11.12 -11.17 3.66
N ASN A 126 12.28 -10.73 4.14
CA ASN A 126 13.54 -11.45 3.96
C ASN A 126 13.48 -12.83 4.61
N GLN A 127 12.97 -12.94 5.84
CA GLN A 127 12.81 -14.21 6.54
C GLN A 127 11.88 -15.18 5.82
N GLU A 128 10.72 -14.71 5.38
CA GLU A 128 9.76 -15.57 4.66
C GLU A 128 10.28 -15.95 3.26
N SER A 129 10.99 -15.04 2.59
CA SER A 129 11.63 -15.30 1.31
C SER A 129 12.73 -16.37 1.41
N GLU A 130 13.55 -16.31 2.44
CA GLU A 130 14.58 -17.34 2.68
C GLU A 130 13.93 -18.71 2.85
N LYS A 131 12.89 -18.83 3.66
CA LYS A 131 12.15 -20.08 3.85
C LYS A 131 11.54 -20.59 2.55
N TYR A 132 10.93 -19.68 1.77
CA TYR A 132 10.29 -20.03 0.50
C TYR A 132 11.28 -20.53 -0.54
N LEU A 133 12.50 -19.98 -0.58
CA LEU A 133 13.50 -20.27 -1.59
C LEU A 133 14.41 -21.48 -1.25
N VAL A 134 14.39 -21.99 -0.01
CA VAL A 134 15.29 -23.08 0.43
C VAL A 134 15.32 -24.26 -0.55
N ASP A 135 14.14 -24.73 -0.97
CA ASP A 135 14.01 -25.90 -1.85
C ASP A 135 14.03 -25.54 -3.36
N LYS A 136 14.13 -24.25 -3.68
CA LYS A 136 13.99 -23.72 -5.05
C LYS A 136 15.27 -23.05 -5.55
N ALA A 137 16.31 -22.99 -4.71
CA ALA A 137 17.59 -22.42 -5.08
C ALA A 137 18.20 -23.16 -6.28
N GLY A 138 18.48 -22.41 -7.36
CA GLY A 138 19.03 -22.96 -8.59
C GLY A 138 18.00 -23.32 -9.67
N ASP A 139 16.71 -23.24 -9.39
CA ASP A 139 15.67 -23.38 -10.40
C ASP A 139 15.48 -22.05 -11.13
N GLU A 140 15.78 -22.02 -12.43
CA GLU A 140 15.72 -20.80 -13.24
C GLU A 140 14.29 -20.25 -13.41
N PHE A 141 13.26 -21.10 -13.40
CA PHE A 141 11.87 -20.68 -13.52
C PHE A 141 11.43 -19.96 -12.25
N PHE A 142 11.74 -20.54 -11.08
CA PHE A 142 11.44 -19.91 -9.81
C PHE A 142 12.23 -18.63 -9.60
N ASN A 143 13.50 -18.60 -9.96
CA ASN A 143 14.31 -17.38 -9.84
C ASN A 143 13.75 -16.24 -10.69
N SER A 144 13.35 -16.52 -11.95
CA SER A 144 12.75 -15.51 -12.81
C SER A 144 11.40 -15.03 -12.28
N ALA A 145 10.49 -15.95 -11.95
CA ALA A 145 9.18 -15.64 -11.42
C ALA A 145 9.27 -14.88 -10.09
N TYR A 146 10.18 -15.29 -9.21
CA TYR A 146 10.40 -14.66 -7.91
C TYR A 146 10.90 -13.22 -8.06
N ASN A 147 11.88 -12.96 -8.93
CA ASN A 147 12.41 -11.61 -9.12
C ASN A 147 11.31 -10.66 -9.63
N ASP A 148 10.49 -11.11 -10.57
CA ASP A 148 9.36 -10.33 -11.08
C ASP A 148 8.29 -10.11 -10.00
N GLY A 149 7.93 -11.15 -9.27
CA GLY A 149 6.97 -11.12 -8.18
C GLY A 149 7.43 -10.27 -7.00
N ALA A 150 8.69 -10.39 -6.60
CA ALA A 150 9.32 -9.62 -5.55
C ALA A 150 9.34 -8.11 -5.85
N THR A 151 9.62 -7.75 -7.11
CA THR A 151 9.58 -6.34 -7.54
C THR A 151 8.19 -5.75 -7.39
N LYS A 152 7.16 -6.46 -7.87
CA LYS A 152 5.76 -6.03 -7.75
C LYS A 152 5.31 -5.94 -6.29
N LEU A 153 5.68 -6.92 -5.47
CA LEU A 153 5.34 -6.94 -4.05
C LEU A 153 6.00 -5.77 -3.29
N ARG A 154 7.29 -5.50 -3.53
CA ARG A 154 7.98 -4.36 -2.90
C ARG A 154 7.39 -3.02 -3.30
N GLN A 155 7.00 -2.84 -4.56
CA GLN A 155 6.30 -1.63 -5.01
C GLN A 155 4.98 -1.45 -4.27
N TRP A 156 4.19 -2.52 -4.16
CA TRP A 156 2.94 -2.50 -3.42
C TRP A 156 3.15 -2.17 -1.92
N LEU A 157 4.14 -2.80 -1.27
CA LEU A 157 4.48 -2.54 0.14
C LEU A 157 4.89 -1.09 0.39
N ASN A 158 5.71 -0.51 -0.50
CA ASN A 158 6.09 0.89 -0.38
C ASN A 158 4.88 1.83 -0.45
N VAL A 159 3.89 1.54 -1.31
CA VAL A 159 2.64 2.30 -1.37
C VAL A 159 1.86 2.15 -0.04
N GLN A 160 1.71 0.93 0.47
CA GLN A 160 1.00 0.67 1.72
C GLN A 160 1.65 1.36 2.93
N GLU A 161 2.97 1.36 3.02
CA GLU A 161 3.70 2.06 4.08
C GLU A 161 3.58 3.58 3.96
N PHE A 162 3.62 4.11 2.74
CA PHE A 162 3.40 5.53 2.51
C PHE A 162 1.98 5.96 2.93
N GLU A 163 0.95 5.21 2.53
CA GLU A 163 -0.43 5.46 2.94
C GLU A 163 -0.57 5.43 4.48
N LYS A 164 0.00 4.41 5.14
CA LYS A 164 0.00 4.31 6.60
C LYS A 164 0.66 5.51 7.27
N GLN A 165 1.83 5.93 6.76
CA GLN A 165 2.53 7.11 7.31
C GLN A 165 1.71 8.39 7.15
N GLN A 166 0.99 8.54 6.03
CA GLN A 166 0.08 9.68 5.84
C GLN A 166 -1.09 9.64 6.82
N ASP A 167 -1.68 8.46 7.02
CA ASP A 167 -2.78 8.29 7.98
C ASP A 167 -2.33 8.59 9.41
N ASP A 168 -1.16 8.09 9.82
CA ASP A 168 -0.58 8.35 11.15
C ASP A 168 -0.26 9.84 11.35
N LEU A 169 0.24 10.51 10.30
CA LEU A 169 0.51 11.94 10.33
C LEU A 169 -0.79 12.74 10.44
N ASN A 170 -1.77 12.41 9.61
CA ASN A 170 -3.08 13.05 9.64
C ASN A 170 -3.72 12.91 11.03
N TYR A 171 -3.74 11.70 11.59
CA TYR A 171 -4.28 11.46 12.93
C TYR A 171 -3.61 12.32 14.00
N LYS A 172 -2.28 12.46 13.98
CA LYS A 172 -1.54 13.33 14.92
C LYS A 172 -1.89 14.80 14.72
N VAL A 173 -1.96 15.26 13.47
CA VAL A 173 -2.28 16.66 13.14
C VAL A 173 -3.70 17.00 13.60
N PHE A 174 -4.68 16.15 13.28
CA PHE A 174 -6.07 16.32 13.69
C PHE A 174 -6.21 16.27 15.22
N GLY A 175 -5.58 15.30 15.88
CA GLY A 175 -5.61 15.18 17.33
C GLY A 175 -5.06 16.41 18.04
N ASN A 176 -3.94 16.93 17.58
CA ASN A 176 -3.34 18.15 18.16
C ASN A 176 -4.22 19.39 17.93
N ALA A 177 -4.80 19.55 16.76
CA ALA A 177 -5.70 20.66 16.46
C ALA A 177 -6.97 20.58 17.32
N THR A 178 -7.54 19.39 17.48
CA THR A 178 -8.71 19.15 18.33
C THR A 178 -8.43 19.55 19.79
N LEU A 179 -7.31 19.06 20.36
CA LEU A 179 -6.90 19.41 21.73
C LEU A 179 -6.68 20.92 21.91
N SER A 180 -6.07 21.56 20.92
CA SER A 180 -5.84 23.00 20.95
C SER A 180 -7.13 23.79 20.94
N LEU A 181 -8.09 23.42 20.08
CA LEU A 181 -9.41 24.07 20.02
C LEU A 181 -10.25 23.80 21.28
N GLN A 182 -10.20 22.58 21.84
CA GLN A 182 -10.89 22.26 23.08
C GLN A 182 -10.35 23.06 24.28
N ASN A 183 -9.06 23.41 24.27
CA ASN A 183 -8.43 24.19 25.34
C ASN A 183 -8.51 25.71 25.11
N LEU A 184 -9.04 26.17 23.97
CA LEU A 184 -9.12 27.59 23.65
C LEU A 184 -9.87 28.42 24.71
N PRO A 185 -11.03 27.98 25.27
CA PRO A 185 -11.73 28.75 26.30
C PRO A 185 -10.89 29.00 27.54
N ASN A 186 -10.13 27.99 27.98
CA ASN A 186 -9.26 28.12 29.17
C ASN A 186 -8.13 29.14 28.92
N LYS A 187 -7.52 29.11 27.73
CA LYS A 187 -6.50 30.08 27.34
C LYS A 187 -7.02 31.50 27.25
N VAL A 188 -8.24 31.69 26.75
CA VAL A 188 -8.90 33.01 26.70
C VAL A 188 -9.14 33.52 28.11
N GLU A 189 -9.64 32.69 29.03
CA GLU A 189 -9.88 33.08 30.41
C GLU A 189 -8.58 33.44 31.14
N GLU A 190 -7.52 32.63 30.95
CA GLU A 190 -6.20 32.87 31.51
C GLU A 190 -5.62 34.22 31.05
N GLN A 191 -5.70 34.52 29.76
CA GLN A 191 -5.18 35.77 29.20
C GLN A 191 -6.00 36.98 29.66
N LEU A 192 -7.32 36.86 29.72
CA LEU A 192 -8.17 37.93 30.30
C LEU A 192 -7.82 38.20 31.76
N GLU A 193 -7.49 37.20 32.52
CA GLU A 193 -7.09 37.36 33.90
C GLU A 193 -5.76 38.10 34.02
N ILE A 194 -4.76 37.70 33.23
CA ILE A 194 -3.44 38.36 33.17
C ILE A 194 -3.63 39.86 32.83
N ASP A 195 -4.32 40.15 31.73
CA ASP A 195 -4.50 41.52 31.26
C ASP A 195 -5.30 42.39 32.22
N PHE A 196 -6.29 41.78 32.92
CA PHE A 196 -7.03 42.48 33.95
C PHE A 196 -6.11 42.94 35.12
N TYR A 197 -5.21 42.06 35.56
CA TYR A 197 -4.25 42.38 36.61
C TYR A 197 -3.18 43.37 36.15
N GLU A 198 -2.77 43.34 34.92
CA GLU A 198 -1.82 44.33 34.33
C GLU A 198 -2.43 45.72 34.23
N GLN A 199 -3.71 45.80 33.83
CA GLN A 199 -4.39 47.07 33.60
C GLN A 199 -4.96 47.71 34.87
N ASN A 200 -5.13 46.94 35.94
CA ASN A 200 -5.76 47.40 37.17
C ASN A 200 -4.87 47.10 38.39
N ASP A 201 -4.59 48.13 39.17
CA ASP A 201 -3.99 47.92 40.49
C ASP A 201 -5.06 47.41 41.46
N VAL A 202 -5.13 46.08 41.57
CA VAL A 202 -6.14 45.36 42.38
C VAL A 202 -6.21 45.85 43.84
N ARG A 203 -5.09 46.38 44.36
CA ARG A 203 -5.01 46.90 45.74
C ARG A 203 -5.93 48.09 45.96
N PHE A 204 -6.26 48.83 44.91
CA PHE A 204 -7.11 50.03 45.01
C PHE A 204 -8.58 49.76 44.61
N LEU A 205 -8.93 48.57 44.15
CA LEU A 205 -10.30 48.24 43.72
C LEU A 205 -11.27 47.95 44.88
N GLY A 206 -10.75 47.44 46.00
CA GLY A 206 -11.55 47.16 47.18
C GLY A 206 -12.81 46.31 46.89
N THR A 207 -13.98 46.82 47.31
CA THR A 207 -15.28 46.15 47.10
C THR A 207 -15.68 46.08 45.65
N GLN A 208 -15.15 46.93 44.76
CA GLN A 208 -15.49 47.00 43.32
C GLN A 208 -14.72 45.94 42.49
N TYR A 209 -13.78 45.21 43.09
CA TYR A 209 -12.92 44.24 42.39
C TYR A 209 -13.74 43.24 41.55
N LYS A 210 -14.72 42.58 42.17
CA LYS A 210 -15.52 41.55 41.50
C LYS A 210 -16.34 42.10 40.36
N GLU A 211 -16.92 43.27 40.52
CA GLU A 211 -17.74 43.90 39.48
C GLU A 211 -16.89 44.35 38.32
N LYS A 212 -15.78 45.02 38.54
CA LYS A 212 -14.84 45.46 37.51
C LYS A 212 -14.19 44.30 36.75
N LYS A 213 -13.83 43.22 37.43
CA LYS A 213 -13.33 42.01 36.81
C LYS A 213 -14.41 41.40 35.88
N ALA A 214 -15.64 41.25 36.36
CA ALA A 214 -16.73 40.71 35.58
C ALA A 214 -17.12 41.60 34.35
N GLU A 215 -17.05 42.93 34.50
CA GLU A 215 -17.23 43.86 33.42
C GLU A 215 -16.13 43.77 32.37
N PHE A 216 -14.87 43.72 32.79
CA PHE A 216 -13.72 43.58 31.90
C PHE A 216 -13.80 42.28 31.10
N PHE A 217 -14.10 41.16 31.73
CA PHE A 217 -14.26 39.86 31.05
C PHE A 217 -15.39 39.92 30.06
N ARG A 218 -16.57 40.44 30.43
CA ARG A 218 -17.71 40.54 29.52
C ARG A 218 -17.42 41.39 28.29
N ASN A 219 -16.69 42.48 28.45
CA ASN A 219 -16.39 43.41 27.38
C ASN A 219 -15.31 42.93 26.41
N ASN A 220 -14.41 42.07 26.88
CA ASN A 220 -13.24 41.64 26.12
C ASN A 220 -13.29 40.18 25.66
N MET A 221 -14.08 39.31 26.28
CA MET A 221 -14.12 37.87 26.00
C MET A 221 -14.27 37.54 24.51
N SER A 222 -15.23 38.13 23.83
CA SER A 222 -15.50 37.85 22.42
C SER A 222 -14.33 38.24 21.51
N LYS A 223 -13.65 39.34 21.83
CA LYS A 223 -12.48 39.79 21.07
C LYS A 223 -11.32 38.83 21.26
N TYR A 224 -10.96 38.49 22.49
CA TYR A 224 -9.85 37.59 22.80
C TYR A 224 -10.08 36.20 22.20
N PHE A 225 -11.33 35.73 22.27
CA PHE A 225 -11.69 34.45 21.68
C PHE A 225 -11.46 34.45 20.16
N LYS A 226 -11.89 35.48 19.46
CA LYS A 226 -11.67 35.63 18.02
C LYS A 226 -10.20 35.78 17.66
N ASP A 227 -9.48 36.64 18.37
CA ASP A 227 -8.07 36.87 18.10
C ASP A 227 -7.24 35.57 18.25
N MET A 228 -7.44 34.84 19.34
CA MET A 228 -6.76 33.56 19.56
C MET A 228 -7.18 32.47 18.57
N PHE A 229 -8.45 32.44 18.20
CA PHE A 229 -8.94 31.49 17.19
C PHE A 229 -8.29 31.73 15.82
N TYR A 230 -8.27 32.99 15.37
CA TYR A 230 -7.65 33.32 14.09
C TYR A 230 -6.15 33.11 14.10
N ASP A 231 -5.47 33.40 15.20
CA ASP A 231 -4.04 33.07 15.37
C ASP A 231 -3.81 31.54 15.24
N MET A 232 -4.63 30.72 15.87
CA MET A 232 -4.57 29.25 15.71
C MET A 232 -4.85 28.80 14.29
N LYS A 233 -5.81 29.44 13.60
CA LYS A 233 -6.15 29.13 12.21
C LYS A 233 -5.02 29.49 11.24
N ASP A 234 -4.38 30.64 11.44
CA ASP A 234 -3.29 31.14 10.59
C ASP A 234 -1.99 30.38 10.82
N ASN A 235 -1.72 29.98 12.08
CA ASN A 235 -0.54 29.21 12.49
C ASN A 235 -0.78 27.68 12.51
N ARG A 236 -1.86 27.20 11.91
CA ARG A 236 -2.14 25.76 11.85
C ARG A 236 -1.07 24.98 11.12
N ASN A 237 -0.97 23.69 11.41
CA ASN A 237 -0.10 22.79 10.65
C ASN A 237 -0.48 22.83 9.15
N PRO A 238 0.47 23.07 8.22
CA PRO A 238 0.19 23.11 6.78
C PRO A 238 -0.42 21.83 6.20
N ALA A 239 -0.25 20.68 6.86
CA ALA A 239 -0.89 19.42 6.48
C ALA A 239 -2.40 19.40 6.76
N LEU A 240 -2.90 20.34 7.58
CA LEU A 240 -4.31 20.48 7.91
C LEU A 240 -4.96 21.52 6.98
N SER A 241 -5.90 21.11 6.14
CA SER A 241 -6.63 22.04 5.28
C SER A 241 -7.55 22.97 6.11
N LEU A 242 -7.94 24.10 5.52
CA LEU A 242 -8.92 24.99 6.17
C LEU A 242 -10.26 24.29 6.44
N LYS A 243 -10.69 23.45 5.51
CA LYS A 243 -11.92 22.66 5.66
C LYS A 243 -11.84 21.71 6.85
N ASP A 244 -10.73 20.98 6.98
CA ASP A 244 -10.54 20.05 8.08
C ASP A 244 -10.47 20.79 9.43
N PHE A 245 -9.83 21.97 9.45
CA PHE A 245 -9.79 22.81 10.65
C PHE A 245 -11.19 23.29 11.06
N ASP A 246 -12.01 23.70 10.10
CA ASP A 246 -13.39 24.12 10.35
C ASP A 246 -14.27 22.93 10.84
N GLU A 247 -14.07 21.71 10.34
CA GLU A 247 -14.74 20.50 10.85
C GLU A 247 -14.34 20.18 12.29
N ILE A 248 -13.05 20.30 12.63
CA ILE A 248 -12.56 20.11 14.01
C ILE A 248 -13.17 21.18 14.93
N LEU A 249 -13.26 22.42 14.46
CA LEU A 249 -13.89 23.51 15.21
C LEU A 249 -15.36 23.20 15.52
N ILE A 250 -16.13 22.74 14.53
CA ILE A 250 -17.54 22.38 14.71
C ILE A 250 -17.67 21.30 15.79
N ASN A 251 -16.90 20.23 15.67
CA ASN A 251 -16.93 19.13 16.63
C ASN A 251 -16.51 19.58 18.03
N SER A 252 -15.49 20.42 18.15
CA SER A 252 -15.00 20.95 19.43
C SER A 252 -16.04 21.87 20.08
N ALA A 253 -16.70 22.73 19.31
CA ALA A 253 -17.75 23.62 19.78
C ALA A 253 -18.97 22.85 20.30
N GLU A 254 -19.39 21.80 19.59
CA GLU A 254 -20.50 20.93 20.02
C GLU A 254 -20.19 20.21 21.32
N GLN A 255 -18.95 19.71 21.49
CA GLN A 255 -18.51 19.08 22.73
C GLN A 255 -18.46 20.09 23.89
N HIS A 256 -17.93 21.29 23.64
CA HIS A 256 -17.85 22.34 24.64
C HIS A 256 -19.23 22.84 25.08
N ALA A 257 -20.17 23.01 24.15
CA ALA A 257 -21.54 23.39 24.45
C ALA A 257 -22.26 22.38 25.37
N LYS A 258 -21.88 21.09 25.29
CA LYS A 258 -22.40 20.02 26.17
C LYS A 258 -21.77 20.03 27.57
N LEU A 259 -20.49 20.42 27.67
CA LEU A 259 -19.72 20.35 28.91
C LEU A 259 -19.73 21.65 29.71
N ASP A 260 -19.60 22.78 29.03
CA ASP A 260 -19.58 24.11 29.62
C ASP A 260 -20.29 25.12 28.70
N GLY A 261 -21.52 25.47 29.01
CA GLY A 261 -22.31 26.41 28.23
C GLY A 261 -21.82 27.87 28.27
N ARG A 262 -20.82 28.20 29.09
CA ARG A 262 -20.30 29.57 29.28
C ARG A 262 -19.71 30.14 27.97
N PHE A 263 -19.01 29.32 27.20
CA PHE A 263 -18.36 29.71 25.95
C PHE A 263 -19.14 29.27 24.69
N SER A 264 -20.30 28.65 24.86
CA SER A 264 -21.08 28.12 23.73
C SER A 264 -21.49 29.20 22.74
N ARG A 265 -21.72 30.41 23.18
CA ARG A 265 -22.08 31.54 22.32
C ARG A 265 -20.94 31.94 21.39
N GLU A 266 -19.74 32.08 21.93
CA GLU A 266 -18.53 32.44 21.17
C GLU A 266 -18.19 31.37 20.13
N TYR A 267 -18.32 30.08 20.47
CA TYR A 267 -18.17 29.00 19.52
C TYR A 267 -19.22 29.04 18.41
N ILE A 268 -20.49 29.28 18.75
CA ILE A 268 -21.58 29.39 17.77
C ILE A 268 -21.34 30.58 16.83
N GLU A 269 -20.90 31.72 17.34
CA GLU A 269 -20.58 32.89 16.53
C GLU A 269 -19.41 32.60 15.57
N LEU A 270 -18.38 31.89 15.99
CA LEU A 270 -17.27 31.47 15.14
C LEU A 270 -17.72 30.48 14.05
N LEU A 271 -18.59 29.53 14.40
CA LEU A 271 -19.17 28.57 13.45
C LEU A 271 -19.99 29.26 12.36
N THR A 272 -20.82 30.25 12.75
CA THR A 272 -21.68 30.96 11.79
C THR A 272 -20.91 31.92 10.89
N SER A 273 -19.80 32.49 11.39
CA SER A 273 -18.95 33.41 10.62
C SER A 273 -17.96 32.71 9.68
N ASN A 274 -17.71 31.42 9.88
CA ASN A 274 -16.74 30.64 9.09
C ASN A 274 -17.41 29.51 8.27
N ARG A 275 -18.73 29.45 8.16
CA ARG A 275 -19.39 28.52 7.24
C ARG A 275 -18.99 28.90 5.81
N PRO A 276 -18.45 27.95 5.01
CA PRO A 276 -18.39 28.16 3.56
C PRO A 276 -19.82 28.23 3.03
N ASP A 277 -20.08 29.23 2.19
CA ASP A 277 -21.32 29.37 1.43
C ASP A 277 -21.58 28.16 0.51
#